data_6d802f72ce05ec06cd88ece1e0e45172
#
_entry.id   6d802f72ce05ec06cd88ece1e0e45172
#
_cell.length_a   1.000
_cell.length_b   1.000
_cell.length_c   1.000
_cell.angle_alpha   90.00
_cell.angle_beta   90.00
_cell.angle_gamma   90.00
#
_symmetry.space_group_name_H-M   'P 1'
#
loop_
_entity.id
_entity.type
_entity.pdbx_description
1 polymer ?
#
loop_
_entity_poly.entity_id
_entity_poly.type
_entity_poly.pdbx_seq_one_letter_code
_entity_poly.pdbx_strand_id
1 'polypeptide(L)'
;EVSRINREASKEAVRIDSELFDLLEVCRDYWEKSDGAFDPAGCLPGRSTHFGQIELNERERTIRFDHPELILDFGAVGKGYALLRCQKKLRKMGIENALVHGGTSSVLAIGPGPSGQGWPVGLRHSEDETKINLLDQSLSTSAVHSPDKERSDILDPRRRENLTEHLACTVIGENSLTVEILSTAFLVMGREMAEKYVKENGSEGVREIWGKVSGAN
;
A
#
# COMPACT_ATOMS: atom_id res chain seq x y z
N GLU A 1 15.81 -10.99 0.69
CA GLU A 1 15.38 -11.48 2.03
C GLU A 1 13.97 -12.09 1.97
N VAL A 2 12.97 -11.42 1.40
CA VAL A 2 11.57 -11.93 1.27
C VAL A 2 11.53 -13.30 0.60
N SER A 3 12.28 -13.51 -0.50
CA SER A 3 12.32 -14.80 -1.19
C SER A 3 12.92 -15.94 -0.30
N ARG A 4 13.81 -15.61 0.62
CA ARG A 4 14.33 -16.57 1.61
C ARG A 4 13.26 -16.92 2.65
N ILE A 5 12.59 -15.92 3.18
CA ILE A 5 11.48 -16.10 4.12
C ILE A 5 10.41 -17.00 3.52
N ASN A 6 9.98 -16.71 2.29
CA ASN A 6 8.97 -17.51 1.58
C ASN A 6 9.36 -18.98 1.35
N ARG A 7 10.65 -19.31 1.35
CA ARG A 7 11.13 -20.71 1.23
C ARG A 7 11.29 -21.43 2.56
N GLU A 8 11.59 -20.69 3.62
CA GLU A 8 12.12 -21.28 4.86
C GLU A 8 11.15 -21.14 6.04
N ALA A 9 10.37 -20.03 6.12
CA ALA A 9 9.61 -19.69 7.31
C ALA A 9 8.47 -20.67 7.65
N SER A 10 7.98 -21.45 6.70
CA SER A 10 7.02 -22.51 6.97
C SER A 10 7.65 -23.77 7.62
N LYS A 11 8.98 -23.89 7.58
CA LYS A 11 9.70 -25.04 8.13
C LYS A 11 10.30 -24.75 9.50
N GLU A 12 10.85 -23.55 9.65
CA GLU A 12 11.51 -23.10 10.87
C GLU A 12 11.41 -21.59 11.03
N ALA A 13 11.67 -21.08 12.24
CA ALA A 13 11.74 -19.65 12.49
C ALA A 13 12.97 -19.04 11.81
N VAL A 14 12.75 -18.04 10.98
CA VAL A 14 13.77 -17.37 10.16
C VAL A 14 14.13 -16.03 10.78
N ARG A 15 15.40 -15.83 11.12
CA ARG A 15 15.87 -14.53 11.59
C ARG A 15 15.92 -13.53 10.45
N ILE A 16 15.40 -12.34 10.70
CA ILE A 16 15.31 -11.22 9.74
C ILE A 16 15.97 -9.97 10.30
N ASP A 17 16.31 -9.01 9.43
CA ASP A 17 16.83 -7.73 9.89
C ASP A 17 15.73 -6.90 10.57
N SER A 18 16.17 -5.93 11.38
CA SER A 18 15.24 -5.09 12.16
C SER A 18 14.34 -4.24 11.26
N GLU A 19 14.84 -3.80 10.12
CA GLU A 19 14.09 -2.96 9.20
C GLU A 19 12.90 -3.71 8.58
N LEU A 20 13.11 -4.97 8.16
CA LEU A 20 12.04 -5.80 7.65
C LEU A 20 11.07 -6.23 8.76
N PHE A 21 11.59 -6.49 9.96
CA PHE A 21 10.75 -6.79 11.12
C PHE A 21 9.80 -5.64 11.43
N ASP A 22 10.30 -4.41 11.51
CA ASP A 22 9.51 -3.21 11.78
C ASP A 22 8.47 -2.95 10.65
N LEU A 23 8.83 -3.24 9.39
CA LEU A 23 7.88 -3.17 8.27
C LEU A 23 6.75 -4.19 8.40
N LEU A 24 7.06 -5.41 8.84
CA LEU A 24 6.06 -6.46 9.07
C LEU A 24 5.12 -6.13 10.23
N GLU A 25 5.62 -5.47 11.30
CA GLU A 25 4.77 -4.95 12.37
C GLU A 25 3.79 -3.88 11.85
N VAL A 26 4.27 -2.98 10.98
CA VAL A 26 3.37 -2.02 10.31
C VAL A 26 2.34 -2.75 9.44
N CYS A 27 2.73 -3.78 8.70
CA CYS A 27 1.80 -4.58 7.92
C CYS A 27 0.74 -5.26 8.78
N ARG A 28 1.12 -5.77 9.98
CA ARG A 28 0.19 -6.36 10.96
C ARG A 28 -0.85 -5.34 11.42
N ASP A 29 -0.41 -4.15 11.81
CA ASP A 29 -1.28 -3.08 12.29
C ASP A 29 -2.32 -2.69 11.22
N TYR A 30 -1.91 -2.53 9.96
CA TYR A 30 -2.85 -2.24 8.88
C TYR A 30 -3.72 -3.45 8.49
N TRP A 31 -3.23 -4.68 8.58
CA TRP A 31 -4.03 -5.87 8.40
C TRP A 31 -5.18 -5.92 9.42
N GLU A 32 -4.89 -5.69 10.70
CA GLU A 32 -5.88 -5.63 11.78
C GLU A 32 -6.86 -4.46 11.60
N LYS A 33 -6.37 -3.24 11.40
CA LYS A 33 -7.20 -2.04 11.22
C LYS A 33 -8.11 -2.09 10.00
N SER A 34 -7.70 -2.79 8.95
CA SER A 34 -8.46 -2.92 7.71
C SER A 34 -9.39 -4.12 7.70
N ASP A 35 -9.49 -4.88 8.81
CA ASP A 35 -10.24 -6.13 8.88
C ASP A 35 -9.85 -7.08 7.73
N GLY A 36 -8.54 -7.20 7.48
CA GLY A 36 -7.96 -8.06 6.45
C GLY A 36 -8.14 -7.59 5.00
N ALA A 37 -8.66 -6.39 4.77
CA ALA A 37 -8.77 -5.85 3.41
C ALA A 37 -7.39 -5.54 2.78
N PHE A 38 -6.43 -5.15 3.61
CA PHE A 38 -5.01 -5.20 3.28
C PHE A 38 -4.41 -6.46 3.89
N ASP A 39 -3.87 -7.34 3.05
CA ASP A 39 -3.23 -8.58 3.52
C ASP A 39 -2.06 -8.98 2.61
N PRO A 40 -0.81 -8.72 3.01
CA PRO A 40 0.36 -9.09 2.21
C PRO A 40 0.67 -10.60 2.21
N ALA A 41 -0.13 -11.43 2.91
CA ALA A 41 -0.03 -12.89 2.91
C ALA A 41 -1.25 -13.59 2.28
N GLY A 42 -2.32 -12.83 2.02
CA GLY A 42 -3.59 -13.31 1.46
C GLY A 42 -3.81 -13.00 -0.02
N CYS A 43 -2.80 -12.50 -0.74
CA CYS A 43 -2.97 -11.96 -2.08
C CYS A 43 -2.82 -12.98 -3.23
N LEU A 44 -2.73 -14.28 -2.95
CA LEU A 44 -2.63 -15.30 -4.00
C LEU A 44 -3.97 -16.00 -4.22
N PRO A 45 -4.51 -16.00 -5.46
CA PRO A 45 -5.74 -16.69 -5.79
C PRO A 45 -5.70 -18.18 -5.44
N GLY A 46 -6.81 -18.70 -4.92
CA GLY A 46 -6.96 -20.13 -4.59
C GLY A 46 -6.27 -20.58 -3.30
N ARG A 47 -5.57 -19.70 -2.58
CA ARG A 47 -4.96 -20.00 -1.28
C ARG A 47 -5.77 -19.44 -0.13
N SER A 48 -5.81 -20.15 0.99
CA SER A 48 -6.52 -19.73 2.21
C SER A 48 -5.60 -19.15 3.27
N THR A 49 -4.47 -18.58 2.85
CA THR A 49 -3.50 -17.95 3.72
C THR A 49 -3.88 -16.52 4.06
N HIS A 50 -3.46 -16.04 5.22
CA HIS A 50 -3.65 -14.67 5.67
C HIS A 50 -2.57 -14.26 6.67
N PHE A 51 -2.41 -12.96 6.90
CA PHE A 51 -1.33 -12.42 7.76
C PHE A 51 -1.39 -12.94 9.21
N GLY A 52 -2.56 -13.25 9.74
CA GLY A 52 -2.72 -13.82 11.08
C GLY A 52 -2.05 -15.19 11.29
N GLN A 53 -1.58 -15.84 10.21
CA GLN A 53 -0.82 -17.09 10.25
C GLN A 53 0.71 -16.84 10.29
N ILE A 54 1.12 -15.59 10.53
CA ILE A 54 2.52 -15.19 10.67
C ILE A 54 2.82 -14.92 12.13
N GLU A 55 3.74 -15.68 12.68
CA GLU A 55 4.32 -15.46 14.00
C GLU A 55 5.54 -14.55 13.86
N LEU A 56 5.53 -13.39 14.52
CA LEU A 56 6.67 -12.49 14.67
C LEU A 56 7.15 -12.52 16.12
N ASN A 57 8.44 -12.85 16.32
CA ASN A 57 9.07 -12.80 17.62
C ASN A 57 9.98 -11.57 17.73
N GLU A 58 9.55 -10.58 18.50
CA GLU A 58 10.26 -9.29 18.65
C GLU A 58 11.65 -9.48 19.28
N ARG A 59 11.76 -10.32 20.32
CA ARG A 59 13.01 -10.51 21.06
C ARG A 59 14.10 -11.13 20.18
N GLU A 60 13.72 -12.12 19.37
CA GLU A 60 14.65 -12.87 18.53
C GLU A 60 14.77 -12.31 17.12
N ARG A 61 13.88 -11.38 16.76
CA ARG A 61 13.73 -10.85 15.39
C ARG A 61 13.57 -11.97 14.37
N THR A 62 12.62 -12.87 14.65
CA THR A 62 12.32 -13.99 13.75
C THR A 62 10.90 -13.93 13.25
N ILE A 63 10.70 -14.55 12.08
CA ILE A 63 9.40 -14.77 11.43
C ILE A 63 9.20 -16.27 11.22
N ARG A 64 7.99 -16.76 11.46
CA ARG A 64 7.56 -18.12 11.17
C ARG A 64 6.16 -18.10 10.55
N PHE A 65 5.90 -19.03 9.64
CA PHE A 65 4.60 -19.25 9.01
C PHE A 65 3.95 -20.50 9.57
N ASP A 66 2.70 -20.40 10.00
CA ASP A 66 1.90 -21.54 10.47
C ASP A 66 1.27 -22.34 9.32
N HIS A 67 1.43 -21.86 8.07
CA HIS A 67 0.87 -22.51 6.90
C HIS A 67 1.95 -22.73 5.82
N PRO A 68 2.07 -23.96 5.24
CA PRO A 68 3.14 -24.28 4.29
C PRO A 68 3.03 -23.55 2.96
N GLU A 69 1.84 -23.10 2.57
CA GLU A 69 1.59 -22.37 1.33
C GLU A 69 1.60 -20.85 1.50
N LEU A 70 1.85 -20.34 2.71
CA LEU A 70 1.90 -18.90 2.94
C LEU A 70 3.07 -18.28 2.18
N ILE A 71 2.79 -17.18 1.51
CA ILE A 71 3.78 -16.38 0.78
C ILE A 71 3.52 -14.92 1.11
N LEU A 72 4.57 -14.21 1.51
CA LEU A 72 4.56 -12.76 1.59
C LEU A 72 4.72 -12.14 0.21
N ASP A 73 3.84 -11.21 -0.13
CA ASP A 73 3.90 -10.37 -1.31
C ASP A 73 3.81 -8.89 -0.89
N PHE A 74 4.78 -8.09 -1.31
CA PHE A 74 4.84 -6.67 -1.00
C PHE A 74 4.42 -5.76 -2.18
N GLY A 75 3.62 -6.26 -3.10
CA GLY A 75 3.10 -5.48 -4.22
C GLY A 75 2.38 -4.20 -3.78
N ALA A 76 1.59 -4.28 -2.70
CA ALA A 76 0.86 -3.15 -2.10
C ALA A 76 1.65 -2.38 -1.01
N VAL A 77 2.97 -2.63 -0.88
CA VAL A 77 3.82 -2.06 0.19
C VAL A 77 5.10 -1.47 -0.38
N GLY A 78 5.72 -2.17 -1.33
CA GLY A 78 7.10 -1.96 -1.72
C GLY A 78 7.40 -0.56 -2.27
N LYS A 79 6.50 0.02 -3.08
CA LYS A 79 6.70 1.36 -3.66
C LYS A 79 6.62 2.44 -2.58
N GLY A 80 5.61 2.37 -1.72
CA GLY A 80 5.44 3.30 -0.61
C GLY A 80 6.61 3.26 0.37
N TYR A 81 7.07 2.05 0.69
CA TYR A 81 8.25 1.86 1.52
C TYR A 81 9.53 2.44 0.89
N ALA A 82 9.75 2.19 -0.40
CA ALA A 82 10.89 2.75 -1.13
C ALA A 82 10.87 4.29 -1.14
N LEU A 83 9.70 4.91 -1.37
CA LEU A 83 9.53 6.36 -1.31
C LEU A 83 9.78 6.92 0.09
N LEU A 84 9.31 6.23 1.16
CA LEU A 84 9.59 6.61 2.54
C LEU A 84 11.10 6.59 2.84
N ARG A 85 11.83 5.58 2.37
CA ARG A 85 13.29 5.49 2.50
C ARG A 85 14.00 6.58 1.69
N CYS A 86 13.50 6.86 0.49
CA CYS A 86 13.98 7.94 -0.36
C CYS A 86 13.83 9.30 0.33
N GLN A 87 12.64 9.59 0.90
CA GLN A 87 12.37 10.81 1.66
C GLN A 87 13.38 11.01 2.80
N LYS A 88 13.56 9.97 3.63
CA LYS A 88 14.51 10.01 4.75
C LYS A 88 15.94 10.30 4.27
N LYS A 89 16.35 9.71 3.15
CA LYS A 89 17.70 9.92 2.57
C LYS A 89 17.85 11.32 2.02
N LEU A 90 16.90 11.82 1.22
CA LEU A 90 16.93 13.16 0.64
C LEU A 90 16.96 14.24 1.73
N ARG A 91 16.13 14.11 2.77
CA ARG A 91 16.14 15.02 3.93
C ARG A 91 17.50 15.03 4.65
N LYS A 92 18.14 13.86 4.85
CA LYS A 92 19.49 13.77 5.44
C LYS A 92 20.56 14.44 4.57
N MET A 93 20.35 14.52 3.26
CA MET A 93 21.25 15.20 2.31
C MET A 93 20.97 16.71 2.20
N GLY A 94 20.03 17.26 2.98
CA GLY A 94 19.64 18.67 2.92
C GLY A 94 18.74 19.02 1.73
N ILE A 95 18.16 18.03 1.07
CA ILE A 95 17.24 18.28 -0.04
C ILE A 95 15.86 18.63 0.53
N GLU A 96 15.47 19.89 0.35
CA GLU A 96 14.22 20.44 0.86
C GLU A 96 13.13 20.56 -0.21
N ASN A 97 13.44 20.30 -1.47
CA ASN A 97 12.51 20.46 -2.59
C ASN A 97 12.73 19.38 -3.64
N ALA A 98 11.81 18.44 -3.76
CA ALA A 98 11.90 17.32 -4.70
C ALA A 98 10.53 16.70 -5.01
N LEU A 99 10.38 16.19 -6.24
CA LEU A 99 9.28 15.33 -6.64
C LEU A 99 9.85 13.98 -7.08
N VAL A 100 9.39 12.91 -6.44
CA VAL A 100 9.86 11.54 -6.71
C VAL A 100 8.69 10.67 -7.11
N HIS A 101 8.84 9.93 -8.21
CA HIS A 101 7.87 8.98 -8.69
C HIS A 101 8.27 7.54 -8.38
N GLY A 102 7.37 6.78 -7.75
CA GLY A 102 7.44 5.34 -7.59
C GLY A 102 6.62 4.64 -8.69
N GLY A 103 7.10 4.71 -9.93
CA GLY A 103 6.33 4.28 -11.09
C GLY A 103 5.23 5.28 -11.47
N THR A 104 4.07 4.79 -11.94
CA THR A 104 2.95 5.62 -12.41
C THR A 104 1.86 5.84 -11.36
N SER A 105 1.90 5.12 -10.25
CA SER A 105 0.83 5.08 -9.25
C SER A 105 1.18 5.78 -7.94
N SER A 106 2.47 5.99 -7.65
CA SER A 106 2.90 6.50 -6.33
C SER A 106 3.83 7.69 -6.51
N VAL A 107 3.61 8.75 -5.73
CA VAL A 107 4.37 10.01 -5.81
C VAL A 107 4.71 10.48 -4.40
N LEU A 108 5.91 11.01 -4.23
CA LEU A 108 6.37 11.71 -3.03
C LEU A 108 6.74 13.14 -3.42
N ALA A 109 6.15 14.11 -2.77
CA ALA A 109 6.49 15.53 -2.86
C ALA A 109 7.18 16.00 -1.59
N ILE A 110 8.31 16.65 -1.72
CA ILE A 110 9.06 17.29 -0.64
C ILE A 110 9.09 18.79 -0.92
N GLY A 111 8.67 19.60 0.05
CA GLY A 111 8.70 21.05 -0.01
C GLY A 111 7.69 21.68 -0.96
N PRO A 112 7.80 23.02 -1.13
CA PRO A 112 6.77 23.84 -1.78
C PRO A 112 6.77 23.76 -3.32
N GLY A 113 7.67 23.01 -3.94
CA GLY A 113 7.77 22.93 -5.39
C GLY A 113 8.22 24.24 -6.05
N PRO A 114 8.28 24.28 -7.41
CA PRO A 114 8.78 25.44 -8.13
C PRO A 114 7.93 26.71 -7.99
N SER A 115 6.61 26.54 -7.78
CA SER A 115 5.66 27.65 -7.64
C SER A 115 5.52 28.19 -6.21
N GLY A 116 6.10 27.50 -5.22
CA GLY A 116 5.89 27.80 -3.81
C GLY A 116 4.55 27.32 -3.23
N GLN A 117 3.70 26.66 -4.04
CA GLN A 117 2.35 26.22 -3.67
C GLN A 117 2.18 24.69 -3.68
N GLY A 118 3.27 23.95 -3.65
CA GLY A 118 3.30 22.51 -3.80
C GLY A 118 3.59 22.06 -5.23
N TRP A 119 3.71 20.76 -5.39
CA TRP A 119 3.98 20.10 -6.65
C TRP A 119 2.67 19.70 -7.32
N PRO A 120 2.37 20.18 -8.55
CA PRO A 120 1.16 19.82 -9.27
C PRO A 120 1.24 18.37 -9.77
N VAL A 121 0.27 17.56 -9.41
CA VAL A 121 0.12 16.17 -9.83
C VAL A 121 -1.26 15.96 -10.44
N GLY A 122 -1.33 15.38 -11.63
CA GLY A 122 -2.57 15.04 -12.32
C GLY A 122 -3.05 13.63 -11.94
N LEU A 123 -4.34 13.45 -11.72
CA LEU A 123 -4.98 12.15 -11.52
C LEU A 123 -5.65 11.71 -12.82
N ARG A 124 -5.33 10.50 -13.30
CA ARG A 124 -5.82 9.97 -14.58
C ARG A 124 -7.20 9.29 -14.51
N HIS A 125 -7.69 9.01 -13.31
CA HIS A 125 -8.92 8.24 -13.11
C HIS A 125 -10.16 9.11 -12.79
N SER A 126 -10.04 10.42 -12.76
CA SER A 126 -11.17 11.31 -12.60
C SER A 126 -11.68 11.77 -13.99
N GLU A 127 -13.00 11.82 -14.15
CA GLU A 127 -13.66 12.33 -15.39
C GLU A 127 -13.28 13.79 -15.68
N ASP A 128 -12.98 14.54 -14.61
CA ASP A 128 -12.36 15.85 -14.67
C ASP A 128 -10.85 15.67 -14.45
N GLU A 129 -10.01 16.26 -15.29
CA GLU A 129 -8.56 16.31 -15.09
C GLU A 129 -8.25 16.96 -13.72
N THR A 130 -8.36 16.18 -12.67
CA THR A 130 -8.15 16.69 -11.32
C THR A 130 -6.65 16.88 -11.11
N LYS A 131 -6.24 18.14 -10.99
CA LYS A 131 -4.90 18.53 -10.56
C LYS A 131 -4.91 18.80 -9.07
N ILE A 132 -3.99 18.21 -8.37
CA ILE A 132 -3.78 18.44 -6.94
C ILE A 132 -2.35 18.93 -6.71
N ASN A 133 -2.18 19.84 -5.74
CA ASN A 133 -0.86 20.28 -5.30
C ASN A 133 -0.48 19.51 -4.05
N LEU A 134 0.66 18.81 -4.10
CA LEU A 134 1.25 18.09 -2.97
C LEU A 134 2.32 18.96 -2.32
N LEU A 135 2.18 19.22 -1.02
CA LEU A 135 3.13 19.96 -0.21
C LEU A 135 3.56 19.08 0.97
N ASP A 136 4.80 18.59 0.94
CA ASP A 136 5.30 17.62 1.92
C ASP A 136 4.38 16.40 2.12
N GLN A 137 3.81 15.91 1.02
CA GLN A 137 2.83 14.82 1.01
C GLN A 137 3.22 13.75 -0.01
N SER A 138 2.66 12.59 0.19
CA SER A 138 2.69 11.46 -0.74
C SER A 138 1.30 11.14 -1.25
N LEU A 139 1.27 10.50 -2.42
CA LEU A 139 0.07 10.02 -3.06
C LEU A 139 0.30 8.60 -3.54
N SER A 140 -0.67 7.74 -3.37
CA SER A 140 -0.72 6.44 -4.04
C SER A 140 -2.10 6.18 -4.62
N THR A 141 -2.14 5.58 -5.81
CA THR A 141 -3.37 5.18 -6.50
C THR A 141 -3.36 3.68 -6.74
N SER A 142 -4.38 3.00 -6.25
CA SER A 142 -4.72 1.63 -6.62
C SER A 142 -5.93 1.63 -7.54
N ALA A 143 -5.90 0.79 -8.58
CA ALA A 143 -6.95 0.77 -9.59
C ALA A 143 -7.15 -0.63 -10.17
N VAL A 144 -8.40 -0.99 -10.45
CA VAL A 144 -8.76 -2.20 -11.20
C VAL A 144 -8.84 -1.84 -12.67
N HIS A 145 -7.87 -2.30 -13.46
CA HIS A 145 -7.77 -1.98 -14.89
C HIS A 145 -8.53 -2.96 -15.79
N SER A 146 -8.87 -4.15 -15.31
CA SER A 146 -9.54 -5.17 -16.09
C SER A 146 -10.82 -5.65 -15.40
N PRO A 147 -11.96 -5.74 -16.13
CA PRO A 147 -13.19 -6.35 -15.61
C PRO A 147 -13.12 -7.87 -15.62
N ASP A 148 -12.10 -8.44 -16.26
CA ASP A 148 -11.87 -9.88 -16.31
C ASP A 148 -11.28 -10.33 -14.98
N LYS A 149 -12.00 -11.19 -14.27
CA LYS A 149 -11.57 -11.77 -12.97
C LYS A 149 -10.21 -12.46 -13.06
N GLU A 150 -9.86 -13.03 -14.20
CA GLU A 150 -8.59 -13.73 -14.40
C GLU A 150 -7.41 -12.75 -14.61
N ARG A 151 -7.70 -11.51 -14.95
CA ARG A 151 -6.70 -10.46 -15.24
C ARG A 151 -6.66 -9.31 -14.25
N SER A 152 -7.51 -9.33 -13.22
CA SER A 152 -7.48 -8.30 -12.18
C SER A 152 -6.26 -8.50 -11.30
N ASP A 153 -5.50 -7.43 -11.13
CA ASP A 153 -4.29 -7.42 -10.29
C ASP A 153 -4.61 -7.24 -8.80
N ILE A 154 -5.89 -7.03 -8.45
CA ILE A 154 -6.32 -6.76 -7.06
C ILE A 154 -7.34 -7.79 -6.63
N LEU A 155 -7.00 -8.51 -5.58
CA LEU A 155 -7.82 -9.52 -4.94
C LEU A 155 -8.36 -9.00 -3.60
N ASP A 156 -9.63 -9.27 -3.28
CA ASP A 156 -10.13 -9.17 -1.90
C ASP A 156 -9.68 -10.41 -1.11
N PRO A 157 -8.73 -10.28 -0.18
CA PRO A 157 -8.20 -11.43 0.58
C PRO A 157 -9.25 -12.13 1.44
N ARG A 158 -10.27 -11.38 1.89
CA ARG A 158 -11.37 -11.86 2.74
C ARG A 158 -12.35 -12.77 2.00
N ARG A 159 -12.64 -12.40 0.72
CA ARG A 159 -13.53 -13.13 -0.20
C ARG A 159 -12.78 -14.09 -1.11
N ARG A 160 -11.46 -13.89 -1.27
CA ARG A 160 -10.60 -14.63 -2.21
C ARG A 160 -11.06 -14.49 -3.65
N GLU A 161 -11.58 -13.33 -3.98
CA GLU A 161 -12.08 -13.00 -5.30
C GLU A 161 -11.39 -11.74 -5.83
N ASN A 162 -11.05 -11.75 -7.10
CA ASN A 162 -10.51 -10.58 -7.77
C ASN A 162 -11.59 -9.51 -7.91
N LEU A 163 -11.21 -8.26 -7.66
CA LEU A 163 -12.08 -7.12 -7.92
C LEU A 163 -12.28 -6.96 -9.43
N THR A 164 -13.51 -6.68 -9.83
CA THR A 164 -13.90 -6.55 -11.25
C THR A 164 -14.50 -5.19 -11.60
N GLU A 165 -14.76 -4.35 -10.60
CA GLU A 165 -15.28 -3.00 -10.86
C GLU A 165 -14.15 -2.08 -11.33
N HIS A 166 -14.40 -1.32 -12.40
CA HIS A 166 -13.47 -0.30 -12.92
C HIS A 166 -13.38 0.90 -11.97
N LEU A 167 -12.81 0.70 -10.81
CA LEU A 167 -12.64 1.71 -9.77
C LEU A 167 -11.17 2.02 -9.56
N ALA A 168 -10.91 3.24 -9.15
CA ALA A 168 -9.62 3.67 -8.63
C ALA A 168 -9.81 4.42 -7.32
N CYS A 169 -8.90 4.19 -6.39
CA CYS A 169 -8.79 4.92 -5.14
C CYS A 169 -7.39 5.54 -5.03
N THR A 170 -7.34 6.85 -4.92
CA THR A 170 -6.12 7.59 -4.60
C THR A 170 -6.17 8.01 -3.15
N VAL A 171 -5.11 7.70 -2.41
CA VAL A 171 -4.92 8.16 -1.03
C VAL A 171 -3.76 9.14 -0.98
N ILE A 172 -3.95 10.25 -0.25
CA ILE A 172 -2.98 11.32 -0.06
C ILE A 172 -2.74 11.49 1.43
N GLY A 173 -1.49 11.64 1.83
CA GLY A 173 -1.06 11.82 3.21
C GLY A 173 0.43 12.08 3.32
N GLU A 174 0.94 12.28 4.52
CA GLU A 174 2.36 12.61 4.75
C GLU A 174 3.28 11.38 4.61
N ASN A 175 2.78 10.19 4.93
CA ASN A 175 3.58 8.97 4.94
C ASN A 175 3.34 8.13 3.69
N SER A 176 4.39 7.97 2.87
CA SER A 176 4.31 7.22 1.61
C SER A 176 3.90 5.75 1.80
N LEU A 177 4.31 5.12 2.89
CA LEU A 177 3.96 3.72 3.19
C LEU A 177 2.49 3.60 3.54
N THR A 178 1.98 4.48 4.39
CA THR A 178 0.57 4.55 4.78
C THR A 178 -0.33 4.74 3.56
N VAL A 179 -0.04 5.71 2.69
CA VAL A 179 -0.90 5.96 1.51
C VAL A 179 -0.87 4.82 0.50
N GLU A 180 0.27 4.12 0.36
CA GLU A 180 0.39 2.94 -0.49
C GLU A 180 -0.48 1.79 0.02
N ILE A 181 -0.40 1.46 1.30
CA ILE A 181 -1.19 0.43 1.95
C ILE A 181 -2.69 0.76 1.86
N LEU A 182 -3.06 1.98 2.26
CA LEU A 182 -4.45 2.39 2.34
C LEU A 182 -5.12 2.54 0.97
N SER A 183 -4.39 2.90 -0.08
CA SER A 183 -4.98 2.96 -1.43
C SER A 183 -5.50 1.59 -1.88
N THR A 184 -4.78 0.50 -1.56
CA THR A 184 -5.19 -0.87 -1.86
C THR A 184 -6.29 -1.33 -0.89
N ALA A 185 -6.11 -1.10 0.41
CA ALA A 185 -7.11 -1.46 1.43
C ALA A 185 -8.46 -0.81 1.13
N PHE A 186 -8.49 0.49 0.84
CA PHE A 186 -9.73 1.23 0.56
C PHE A 186 -10.41 0.74 -0.71
N LEU A 187 -9.63 0.46 -1.77
CA LEU A 187 -10.19 -0.10 -2.99
C LEU A 187 -10.88 -1.45 -2.73
N VAL A 188 -10.30 -2.29 -1.87
CA VAL A 188 -10.87 -3.58 -1.44
C VAL A 188 -12.08 -3.41 -0.53
N MET A 189 -12.05 -2.48 0.41
CA MET A 189 -13.17 -2.20 1.33
C MET A 189 -14.38 -1.61 0.62
N GLY A 190 -14.16 -0.84 -0.46
CA GLY A 190 -15.15 0.03 -1.07
C GLY A 190 -15.31 1.37 -0.32
N ARG A 191 -15.94 2.33 -1.00
CA ARG A 191 -15.99 3.74 -0.58
C ARG A 191 -16.57 3.94 0.83
N GLU A 192 -17.72 3.34 1.12
CA GLU A 192 -18.41 3.54 2.41
C GLU A 192 -17.55 3.13 3.61
N MET A 193 -16.91 1.98 3.51
CA MET A 193 -16.03 1.48 4.58
C MET A 193 -14.73 2.28 4.67
N ALA A 194 -14.20 2.75 3.56
CA ALA A 194 -13.01 3.61 3.55
C ALA A 194 -13.29 4.98 4.22
N GLU A 195 -14.44 5.62 3.91
CA GLU A 195 -14.87 6.86 4.56
C GLU A 195 -15.07 6.67 6.08
N LYS A 196 -15.63 5.53 6.49
CA LYS A 196 -15.74 5.15 7.90
C LYS A 196 -14.36 5.02 8.55
N TYR A 197 -13.44 4.29 7.89
CA TYR A 197 -12.07 4.11 8.38
C TYR A 197 -11.36 5.46 8.59
N VAL A 198 -11.41 6.36 7.60
CA VAL A 198 -10.81 7.70 7.70
C VAL A 198 -11.39 8.49 8.87
N LYS A 199 -12.71 8.41 9.08
CA LYS A 199 -13.39 9.08 10.20
C LYS A 199 -12.95 8.53 11.56
N GLU A 200 -12.80 7.21 11.67
CA GLU A 200 -12.43 6.55 12.93
C GLU A 200 -10.93 6.65 13.23
N ASN A 201 -10.09 6.71 12.19
CA ASN A 201 -8.63 6.76 12.28
C ASN A 201 -8.05 8.11 11.79
N GLY A 202 -8.77 9.21 11.98
CA GLY A 202 -8.41 10.55 11.49
C GLY A 202 -7.04 11.08 11.92
N SER A 203 -6.39 10.44 12.91
CA SER A 203 -5.01 10.72 13.32
C SER A 203 -3.95 10.40 12.25
N GLU A 204 -4.29 9.63 11.20
CA GLU A 204 -3.38 9.30 10.11
C GLU A 204 -3.23 10.43 9.08
N GLY A 205 -4.09 11.46 9.14
CA GLY A 205 -4.01 12.64 8.26
C GLY A 205 -4.14 12.34 6.78
N VAL A 206 -4.90 11.29 6.43
CA VAL A 206 -5.10 10.87 5.04
C VAL A 206 -6.43 11.37 4.50
N ARG A 207 -6.48 11.55 3.18
CA ARG A 207 -7.73 11.77 2.42
C ARG A 207 -7.75 10.87 1.19
N GLU A 208 -8.94 10.43 0.80
CA GLU A 208 -9.15 9.59 -0.38
C GLU A 208 -9.84 10.36 -1.51
N ILE A 209 -9.53 9.98 -2.75
CA ILE A 209 -10.18 10.46 -3.97
C ILE A 209 -10.55 9.23 -4.81
N TRP A 210 -11.82 9.12 -5.14
CA TRP A 210 -12.37 8.02 -5.92
C TRP A 210 -12.60 8.43 -7.37
N GLY A 211 -12.43 7.48 -8.27
CA GLY A 211 -12.73 7.66 -9.68
C GLY A 211 -12.99 6.35 -10.40
N LYS A 212 -13.41 6.45 -11.65
CA LYS A 212 -13.53 5.30 -12.55
C LYS A 212 -12.31 5.23 -13.44
N VAL A 213 -11.82 4.03 -13.68
CA VAL A 213 -10.80 3.82 -14.70
C VAL A 213 -11.50 3.84 -16.06
N SER A 214 -11.11 4.77 -16.93
CA SER A 214 -11.62 4.78 -18.31
C SER A 214 -11.23 3.46 -18.97
N GLY A 215 -12.21 2.69 -19.39
CA GLY A 215 -11.97 1.45 -20.11
C GLY A 215 -11.12 1.74 -21.34
N ALA A 216 -10.06 0.99 -21.53
CA ALA A 216 -9.42 0.90 -22.84
C ALA A 216 -10.47 0.28 -23.77
N ASN A 217 -11.00 1.07 -24.73
CA ASN A 217 -11.73 0.54 -25.89
C ASN A 217 -10.83 -0.33 -26.73
#